data_2d3bfa27840c364250a35574e15a12cc
#
_entry.id   2d3bfa27840c364250a35574e15a12cc
#
_cell.length_a   1.000
_cell.length_b   1.000
_cell.length_c   1.000
_cell.angle_alpha   90.00
_cell.angle_beta   90.00
_cell.angle_gamma   90.00
#
_symmetry.space_group_name_H-M   'P 1'
#
loop_
_entity.id
_entity.type
_entity.pdbx_description
1 polymer ?
#
loop_
_entity_poly.entity_id
_entity_poly.type
_entity_poly.pdbx_seq_one_letter_code
_entity_poly.pdbx_strand_id
1 'polypeptide(L)'
;MSDTFELYDLRIEIICPPGERILCGAKPGDHFVLEGEMLRLPAGQGVSIYSLAAVLPLLAAKQRETHTNDWMTSDADIACPDPNCPSRLRIIRTGRRVFSHKETTVVELA
;
A
#
# COMPACT_ATOMS: atom_id res chain seq x y z
N MET A 1 0.26 -13.17 29.03
CA MET A 1 0.65 -12.12 28.06
C MET A 1 -0.09 -12.31 26.77
N SER A 2 -0.42 -11.20 26.17
CA SER A 2 -1.06 -11.22 24.84
C SER A 2 -0.05 -11.62 23.77
N ASP A 3 -0.49 -12.41 22.79
CA ASP A 3 0.30 -12.75 21.63
C ASP A 3 -0.08 -11.89 20.40
N THR A 4 -0.76 -10.77 20.64
CA THR A 4 -1.31 -9.93 19.57
C THR A 4 -0.29 -8.93 19.03
N PHE A 5 -0.48 -8.57 17.76
CA PHE A 5 0.23 -7.49 17.11
C PHE A 5 -0.74 -6.76 16.17
N GLU A 6 -0.35 -5.56 15.75
CA GLU A 6 -1.19 -4.76 14.86
C GLU A 6 -0.49 -4.48 13.54
N LEU A 7 -1.29 -4.44 12.47
CA LEU A 7 -0.86 -3.94 11.18
C LEU A 7 -1.82 -2.84 10.74
N TYR A 8 -1.29 -1.87 9.99
CA TYR A 8 -2.12 -0.89 9.34
C TYR A 8 -2.83 -1.49 8.14
N ASP A 9 -4.10 -1.16 7.97
CA ASP A 9 -4.75 -1.26 6.67
C ASP A 9 -4.23 -0.12 5.79
N LEU A 10 -4.11 -0.37 4.50
CA LEU A 10 -3.57 0.61 3.56
C LEU A 10 -4.57 0.88 2.44
N ARG A 11 -4.59 2.14 1.99
CA ARG A 11 -5.23 2.54 0.74
C ARG A 11 -4.15 3.07 -0.18
N ILE A 12 -4.12 2.57 -1.40
CA ILE A 12 -3.16 2.97 -2.43
C ILE A 12 -3.95 3.66 -3.54
N GLU A 13 -3.70 4.96 -3.74
CA GLU A 13 -4.41 5.77 -4.71
C GLU A 13 -3.52 6.18 -5.87
N ILE A 14 -4.10 6.17 -7.07
CA ILE A 14 -3.47 6.75 -8.25
C ILE A 14 -3.74 8.25 -8.24
N ILE A 15 -2.66 9.04 -8.25
CA ILE A 15 -2.76 10.50 -8.34
C ILE A 15 -2.02 10.97 -9.58
N CYS A 16 -2.49 12.07 -10.15
CA CYS A 16 -1.88 12.68 -11.32
C CYS A 16 -1.97 14.19 -11.18
N PRO A 17 -0.88 14.94 -11.46
CA PRO A 17 -0.93 16.39 -11.45
C PRO A 17 -1.98 16.92 -12.42
N PRO A 18 -2.68 18.02 -12.09
CA PRO A 18 -3.67 18.61 -12.98
C PRO A 18 -3.08 18.96 -14.35
N GLY A 19 -3.83 18.69 -15.41
CA GLY A 19 -3.42 18.98 -16.79
C GLY A 19 -2.46 17.97 -17.40
N GLU A 20 -2.00 16.98 -16.66
CA GLU A 20 -1.12 15.94 -17.16
C GLU A 20 -1.89 14.64 -17.45
N ARG A 21 -1.31 13.79 -18.26
CA ARG A 21 -1.95 12.55 -18.72
C ARG A 21 -1.24 11.33 -18.15
N ILE A 22 -2.03 10.41 -17.61
CA ILE A 22 -1.55 9.08 -17.22
C ILE A 22 -1.37 8.23 -18.48
N LEU A 23 -0.21 7.60 -18.63
CA LEU A 23 0.10 6.78 -19.82
C LEU A 23 -0.24 5.30 -19.63
N CYS A 24 -0.39 4.82 -18.40
CA CYS A 24 -0.93 3.49 -18.14
C CYS A 24 -2.48 3.52 -18.18
N GLY A 25 -3.12 2.37 -18.09
CA GLY A 25 -4.59 2.30 -18.17
C GLY A 25 -5.33 2.81 -16.94
N ALA A 26 -4.63 3.37 -15.96
CA ALA A 26 -5.23 3.88 -14.73
C ALA A 26 -5.86 5.25 -14.91
N LYS A 27 -6.76 5.60 -14.03
CA LYS A 27 -7.41 6.93 -13.96
C LYS A 27 -7.12 7.56 -12.61
N PRO A 28 -7.05 8.90 -12.51
CA PRO A 28 -6.98 9.57 -11.22
C PRO A 28 -8.13 9.11 -10.30
N GLY A 29 -7.79 8.79 -9.05
CA GLY A 29 -8.77 8.28 -8.10
C GLY A 29 -8.95 6.76 -8.10
N ASP A 30 -8.43 6.05 -9.09
CA ASP A 30 -8.35 4.60 -9.02
C ASP A 30 -7.55 4.21 -7.78
N HIS A 31 -7.98 3.15 -7.12
CA HIS A 31 -7.33 2.75 -5.87
C HIS A 31 -7.51 1.26 -5.62
N PHE A 32 -6.71 0.75 -4.71
CA PHE A 32 -6.94 -0.55 -4.11
C PHE A 32 -6.56 -0.48 -2.63
N VAL A 33 -7.02 -1.45 -1.87
CA VAL A 33 -6.76 -1.50 -0.43
C VAL A 33 -6.03 -2.79 -0.09
N LEU A 34 -5.22 -2.73 0.95
CA LEU A 34 -4.59 -3.89 1.56
C LEU A 34 -5.13 -4.04 2.97
N GLU A 35 -5.85 -5.15 3.18
CA GLU A 35 -6.45 -5.49 4.46
C GLU A 35 -5.87 -6.82 4.92
N GLY A 36 -5.06 -6.79 5.98
CA GLY A 36 -4.25 -7.95 6.32
C GLY A 36 -3.28 -8.29 5.20
N GLU A 37 -3.43 -9.46 4.60
CA GLU A 37 -2.61 -9.88 3.46
C GLU A 37 -3.36 -9.81 2.12
N MET A 38 -4.61 -9.34 2.13
CA MET A 38 -5.48 -9.38 0.96
C MET A 38 -5.58 -8.03 0.27
N LEU A 39 -5.22 -8.01 -1.01
CA LEU A 39 -5.49 -6.86 -1.87
C LEU A 39 -6.92 -6.95 -2.38
N ARG A 40 -7.64 -5.82 -2.29
CA ARG A 40 -9.00 -5.70 -2.79
C ARG A 40 -9.12 -4.52 -3.72
N LEU A 41 -9.76 -4.74 -4.86
CA LEU A 41 -10.01 -3.70 -5.87
C LEU A 41 -11.51 -3.41 -5.94
N PRO A 42 -11.91 -2.16 -6.25
CA PRO A 42 -13.30 -1.87 -6.58
C PRO A 42 -13.80 -2.72 -7.75
N ALA A 43 -15.09 -3.03 -7.75
CA ALA A 43 -15.69 -3.79 -8.84
C ALA A 43 -15.45 -3.09 -10.19
N GLY A 44 -15.04 -3.86 -11.19
CA GLY A 44 -14.81 -3.36 -12.53
C GLY A 44 -13.51 -2.58 -12.73
N GLN A 45 -12.70 -2.42 -11.67
CA GLN A 45 -11.42 -1.74 -11.76
C GLN A 45 -10.28 -2.75 -11.84
N GLY A 46 -9.32 -2.50 -12.72
CA GLY A 46 -8.06 -3.22 -12.74
C GLY A 46 -6.95 -2.43 -12.04
N VAL A 47 -5.76 -2.99 -12.03
CA VAL A 47 -4.53 -2.31 -11.62
C VAL A 47 -3.42 -2.68 -12.59
N SER A 48 -2.62 -1.68 -13.00
CA SER A 48 -1.46 -1.93 -13.83
C SER A 48 -0.45 -2.79 -13.07
N ILE A 49 0.06 -3.84 -13.71
CA ILE A 49 1.11 -4.68 -13.12
C ILE A 49 2.38 -3.88 -12.81
N TYR A 50 2.65 -2.83 -13.58
CA TYR A 50 3.82 -1.96 -13.37
C TYR A 50 3.60 -1.08 -12.13
N SER A 51 2.41 -0.53 -11.96
CA SER A 51 2.05 0.22 -10.75
C SER A 51 2.07 -0.67 -9.51
N LEU A 52 1.52 -1.87 -9.61
CA LEU A 52 1.54 -2.82 -8.50
C LEU A 52 2.98 -3.19 -8.14
N ALA A 53 3.82 -3.49 -9.13
CA ALA A 53 5.22 -3.82 -8.90
C ALA A 53 5.98 -2.68 -8.20
N ALA A 54 5.64 -1.43 -8.49
CA ALA A 54 6.28 -0.28 -7.85
C ALA A 54 6.03 -0.21 -6.35
N VAL A 55 4.85 -0.60 -5.89
CA VAL A 55 4.47 -0.49 -4.48
C VAL A 55 4.64 -1.78 -3.68
N LEU A 56 4.58 -2.95 -4.33
CA LEU A 56 4.65 -4.23 -3.62
C LEU A 56 5.81 -4.34 -2.62
N PRO A 57 7.05 -3.93 -2.96
CA PRO A 57 8.15 -4.03 -2.01
C PRO A 57 7.98 -3.19 -0.75
N LEU A 58 7.11 -2.17 -0.79
CA LEU A 58 6.92 -1.21 0.29
C LEU A 58 5.68 -1.50 1.14
N LEU A 59 4.73 -2.27 0.64
CA LEU A 59 3.43 -2.43 1.30
C LEU A 59 3.58 -3.08 2.68
N ALA A 60 4.35 -4.14 2.80
CA ALA A 60 4.53 -4.81 4.09
C ALA A 60 5.21 -3.90 5.12
N ALA A 61 6.15 -3.06 4.68
CA ALA A 61 6.79 -2.08 5.56
C ALA A 61 5.80 -0.99 5.99
N LYS A 62 4.98 -0.50 5.06
CA LYS A 62 3.95 0.51 5.36
C LYS A 62 2.88 -0.01 6.31
N GLN A 63 2.62 -1.31 6.35
CA GLN A 63 1.68 -1.89 7.29
C GLN A 63 2.19 -1.90 8.73
N ARG A 64 3.50 -1.81 8.92
CA ARG A 64 4.10 -1.84 10.25
C ARG A 64 4.38 -0.44 10.75
N GLU A 65 4.33 -0.29 12.08
CA GLU A 65 4.74 0.94 12.70
C GLU A 65 6.24 1.14 12.49
N THR A 66 6.62 2.32 12.02
CA THR A 66 8.01 2.66 11.71
C THR A 66 8.44 3.88 12.51
N HIS A 67 9.74 4.03 12.72
CA HIS A 67 10.29 5.13 13.49
C HIS A 67 9.88 6.49 12.89
N THR A 68 9.61 7.46 13.73
CA THR A 68 9.16 8.80 13.30
C THR A 68 10.12 9.45 12.30
N ASN A 69 11.41 9.19 12.43
CA ASN A 69 12.44 9.76 11.56
C ASN A 69 12.72 8.93 10.30
N ASP A 70 12.09 7.78 10.17
CA ASP A 70 12.25 6.92 9.00
C ASP A 70 11.43 7.47 7.83
N TRP A 71 12.05 7.59 6.65
CA TRP A 71 11.35 8.02 5.45
C TRP A 71 10.16 7.12 5.11
N MET A 72 10.18 5.87 5.54
CA MET A 72 9.04 4.96 5.37
C MET A 72 7.79 5.45 6.13
N THR A 73 7.97 6.26 7.17
CA THR A 73 6.87 6.90 7.90
C THR A 73 6.36 8.15 7.18
N SER A 74 7.26 8.97 6.64
CA SER A 74 6.90 10.28 6.08
C SER A 74 6.49 10.24 4.63
N ASP A 75 7.12 9.39 3.81
CA ASP A 75 6.97 9.43 2.36
C ASP A 75 5.80 8.53 1.94
N ALA A 76 4.79 9.15 1.36
CA ALA A 76 3.58 8.44 0.93
C ALA A 76 3.55 8.15 -0.57
N ASP A 77 4.22 8.98 -1.37
CA ASP A 77 4.10 8.94 -2.83
C ASP A 77 5.22 8.14 -3.47
N ILE A 78 4.82 7.22 -4.34
CA ILE A 78 5.73 6.35 -5.09
C ILE A 78 5.61 6.71 -6.57
N ALA A 79 6.75 6.90 -7.23
CA ALA A 79 6.78 7.24 -8.64
C ALA A 79 6.31 6.08 -9.51
N CYS A 80 5.66 6.40 -10.62
CA CYS A 80 5.41 5.43 -11.68
C CYS A 80 6.73 4.95 -12.27
N PRO A 81 6.88 3.64 -12.58
CA PRO A 81 8.10 3.12 -13.20
C PRO A 81 8.39 3.71 -14.58
N ASP A 82 7.38 4.20 -15.29
CA ASP A 82 7.58 4.90 -16.56
C ASP A 82 7.95 6.36 -16.28
N PRO A 83 9.19 6.79 -16.61
CA PRO A 83 9.63 8.15 -16.31
C PRO A 83 8.85 9.22 -17.09
N ASN A 84 8.13 8.84 -18.13
CA ASN A 84 7.31 9.74 -18.94
C ASN A 84 5.87 9.83 -18.43
N CYS A 85 5.48 8.99 -17.48
CA CYS A 85 4.15 9.01 -16.89
C CYS A 85 4.20 9.79 -15.57
N PRO A 86 3.42 10.88 -15.45
CA PRO A 86 3.47 11.72 -14.27
C PRO A 86 2.68 11.18 -13.08
N SER A 87 1.96 10.08 -13.25
CA SER A 87 1.17 9.51 -12.17
C SER A 87 2.04 9.01 -11.02
N ARG A 88 1.46 9.02 -9.83
CA ARG A 88 2.08 8.49 -8.62
C ARG A 88 1.09 7.60 -7.89
N LEU A 89 1.61 6.76 -7.03
CA LEU A 89 0.79 5.95 -6.15
C LEU A 89 1.00 6.46 -4.73
N ARG A 90 -0.10 6.86 -4.08
CA ARG A 90 -0.06 7.34 -2.71
C ARG A 90 -0.51 6.25 -1.77
N ILE A 91 0.37 5.88 -0.84
CA ILE A 91 0.11 4.86 0.18
C ILE A 91 -0.35 5.54 1.45
N ILE A 92 -1.58 5.27 1.87
CA ILE A 92 -2.21 5.89 3.04
C ILE A 92 -2.50 4.82 4.06
N ARG A 93 -2.07 5.02 5.30
CA ARG A 93 -2.44 4.19 6.44
C ARG A 93 -3.83 4.61 6.90
N THR A 94 -4.80 3.69 6.84
CA THR A 94 -6.22 4.02 7.07
C THR A 94 -6.74 3.59 8.42
N GLY A 95 -6.19 2.53 9.00
CA GLY A 95 -6.64 2.03 10.29
C GLY A 95 -5.73 0.93 10.78
N ARG A 96 -6.01 0.41 11.95
CA ARG A 96 -5.24 -0.67 12.56
C ARG A 96 -6.08 -1.92 12.69
N ARG A 97 -5.47 -3.07 12.44
CA ARG A 97 -6.08 -4.39 12.55
C ARG A 97 -5.24 -5.24 13.50
N VAL A 98 -5.91 -5.91 14.43
CA VAL A 98 -5.25 -6.75 15.44
C VAL A 98 -5.17 -8.18 14.95
N PHE A 99 -4.02 -8.80 15.11
CA PHE A 99 -3.76 -10.20 14.77
C PHE A 99 -3.27 -10.96 16.01
N SER A 100 -3.53 -12.26 16.04
CA SER A 100 -2.94 -13.17 17.03
C SER A 100 -1.77 -13.91 16.37
N HIS A 101 -0.62 -13.94 17.03
CA HIS A 101 0.57 -14.62 16.53
C HIS A 101 0.28 -16.08 16.19
N LYS A 102 -0.36 -16.80 17.08
CA LYS A 102 -0.65 -18.25 16.90
C LYS A 102 -1.59 -18.53 15.73
N GLU A 103 -2.40 -17.56 15.32
CA GLU A 103 -3.30 -17.69 14.17
C GLU A 103 -2.63 -17.32 12.86
N THR A 104 -1.45 -16.71 12.90
CA THR A 104 -0.72 -16.27 11.70
C THR A 104 0.48 -17.15 11.38
N THR A 105 1.00 -17.89 12.34
CA THR A 105 2.15 -18.79 12.14
C THR A 105 2.11 -19.93 13.14
N VAL A 106 2.76 -21.04 12.76
CA VAL A 106 2.98 -22.17 13.66
C VAL A 106 4.27 -22.06 14.45
N VAL A 107 5.10 -21.05 14.16
CA VAL A 107 6.36 -20.81 14.87
C VAL A 107 6.06 -20.12 16.19
N GLU A 108 6.47 -20.74 17.28
CA GLU A 108 6.25 -20.20 18.62
C GLU A 108 7.05 -18.92 18.87
N LEU A 109 6.51 -18.05 19.73
CA LEU A 109 7.25 -16.88 20.21
C LEU A 109 8.49 -17.31 20.99
N ALA A 110 9.59 -16.60 20.80
CA ALA A 110 10.83 -16.85 21.51
C ALA A 110 10.73 -16.45 22.98
#